data_b96a66acd13698734a21b772378d0a44
#
_entry.id   b96a66acd13698734a21b772378d0a44
#
_cell.length_a   1.000
_cell.length_b   1.000
_cell.length_c   1.000
_cell.angle_alpha   90.00
_cell.angle_beta   90.00
_cell.angle_gamma   90.00
#
_symmetry.space_group_name_H-M   'P 1'
#
loop_
_entity.id
_entity.type
_entity.pdbx_description
1 polymer ?
#
loop_
_entity_poly.entity_id
_entity_poly.type
_entity_poly.pdbx_seq_one_letter_code
_entity_poly.pdbx_strand_id
1 'polypeptide(L)'
;EQKRFFLPKVANLDIWFCQGFSEPGAGSDLASLRTSAVRDGDDYIVNGQKIWTSTAHKADWIFALVRTDPNAPKRQMGISFLLIDMKTPGITVRGIKTIDEAQHVNEVFFEDVRVPISNRVGEENKGWDYAKFLLGNERTGIARVGLSRQRLNRARTLAEKLPAFEGML
;
A
#
# COMPACT_ATOMS: atom_id res chain seq x y z
N GLU A 1 -20.82 -8.51 1.75
CA GLU A 1 -20.19 -9.53 2.61
C GLU A 1 -18.84 -9.04 3.13
N GLN A 2 -17.91 -8.61 2.28
CA GLN A 2 -16.58 -8.09 2.66
C GLN A 2 -16.66 -6.98 3.73
N LYS A 3 -17.54 -5.97 3.55
CA LYS A 3 -17.69 -4.87 4.51
C LYS A 3 -18.09 -5.36 5.89
N ARG A 4 -18.97 -6.35 5.99
CA ARG A 4 -19.41 -6.93 7.28
C ARG A 4 -18.29 -7.69 7.97
N PHE A 5 -17.41 -8.32 7.21
CA PHE A 5 -16.28 -9.08 7.75
C PHE A 5 -15.13 -8.16 8.17
N PHE A 6 -14.70 -7.25 7.28
CA PHE A 6 -13.47 -6.48 7.47
C PHE A 6 -13.67 -5.21 8.32
N LEU A 7 -14.74 -4.43 8.09
CA LEU A 7 -14.84 -3.10 8.72
C LEU A 7 -14.85 -3.12 10.27
N PRO A 8 -15.60 -4.01 10.94
CA PRO A 8 -15.55 -4.07 12.40
C PRO A 8 -14.16 -4.43 12.92
N LYS A 9 -13.50 -5.40 12.30
CA LYS A 9 -12.16 -5.88 12.71
C LYS A 9 -11.08 -4.82 12.50
N VAL A 10 -11.15 -4.07 11.40
CA VAL A 10 -10.25 -2.93 11.16
C VAL A 10 -10.48 -1.82 12.18
N ALA A 11 -11.75 -1.50 12.47
CA ALA A 11 -12.09 -0.47 13.45
C ALA A 11 -11.62 -0.82 14.87
N ASN A 12 -11.66 -2.10 15.23
CA ASN A 12 -11.19 -2.60 16.53
C ASN A 12 -9.69 -2.88 16.57
N LEU A 13 -8.96 -2.74 15.43
CA LEU A 13 -7.55 -3.13 15.28
C LEU A 13 -7.29 -4.63 15.47
N ASP A 14 -8.31 -5.48 15.26
CA ASP A 14 -8.18 -6.95 15.30
C ASP A 14 -7.42 -7.49 14.08
N ILE A 15 -7.44 -6.77 12.97
CA ILE A 15 -6.69 -7.06 11.75
C ILE A 15 -6.05 -5.79 11.18
N TRP A 16 -4.88 -5.98 10.58
CA TRP A 16 -4.10 -4.91 9.98
C TRP A 16 -3.92 -5.12 8.49
N PHE A 17 -4.07 -4.05 7.72
CA PHE A 17 -3.84 -4.04 6.29
C PHE A 17 -2.55 -3.32 5.92
N CYS A 18 -1.85 -3.85 4.92
CA CYS A 18 -0.82 -3.10 4.19
C CYS A 18 -1.26 -2.85 2.74
N GLN A 19 -0.60 -1.90 2.08
CA GLN A 19 -0.93 -1.44 0.73
C GLN A 19 0.09 -1.96 -0.28
N GLY A 20 -0.38 -2.78 -1.24
CA GLY A 20 0.41 -3.37 -2.31
C GLY A 20 0.18 -2.67 -3.65
N PHE A 21 0.67 -1.43 -3.82
CA PHE A 21 0.50 -0.67 -5.05
C PHE A 21 1.79 -0.63 -5.86
N SER A 22 2.83 0.02 -5.33
CA SER A 22 4.10 0.23 -6.03
C SER A 22 4.84 -1.08 -6.34
N GLU A 23 5.52 -1.09 -7.49
CA GLU A 23 6.43 -2.15 -7.91
C GLU A 23 7.79 -1.54 -8.25
N PRO A 24 8.88 -2.33 -8.37
CA PRO A 24 10.19 -1.80 -8.74
C PRO A 24 10.17 -0.95 -10.02
N GLY A 25 9.32 -1.30 -10.98
CA GLY A 25 9.14 -0.58 -12.24
C GLY A 25 7.88 0.28 -12.33
N ALA A 26 7.09 0.41 -11.27
CA ALA A 26 5.78 1.09 -11.29
C ALA A 26 5.53 1.83 -9.97
N GLY A 27 6.00 3.05 -9.89
CA GLY A 27 5.74 3.98 -8.78
C GLY A 27 4.91 5.16 -9.25
N SER A 28 5.54 6.22 -9.77
CA SER A 28 4.82 7.38 -10.32
C SER A 28 3.95 7.00 -11.52
N ASP A 29 4.41 6.11 -12.39
CA ASP A 29 3.58 5.46 -13.41
C ASP A 29 3.00 4.16 -12.86
N LEU A 30 2.10 4.27 -11.88
CA LEU A 30 1.46 3.11 -11.24
C LEU A 30 0.66 2.24 -12.22
N ALA A 31 0.13 2.82 -13.29
CA ALA A 31 -0.61 2.07 -14.32
C ALA A 31 0.26 1.06 -15.08
N SER A 32 1.59 1.16 -14.99
CA SER A 32 2.53 0.21 -15.59
C SER A 32 2.80 -1.04 -14.74
N LEU A 33 2.09 -1.22 -13.61
CA LEU A 33 2.22 -2.39 -12.74
C LEU A 33 2.09 -3.72 -13.51
N ARG A 34 2.87 -4.72 -13.08
CA ARG A 34 3.02 -6.02 -13.76
C ARG A 34 2.63 -7.21 -12.90
N THR A 35 2.46 -7.06 -11.58
CA THR A 35 1.95 -8.15 -10.74
C THR A 35 0.68 -8.69 -11.38
N SER A 36 0.74 -9.91 -11.87
CA SER A 36 -0.35 -10.54 -12.63
C SER A 36 -1.32 -11.25 -11.70
N ALA A 37 -2.57 -11.36 -12.12
CA ALA A 37 -3.57 -12.19 -11.51
C ALA A 37 -4.36 -12.90 -12.62
N VAL A 38 -4.04 -14.17 -12.83
CA VAL A 38 -4.66 -15.00 -13.86
C VAL A 38 -5.77 -15.83 -13.22
N ARG A 39 -6.94 -15.84 -13.84
CA ARG A 39 -8.08 -16.60 -13.33
C ARG A 39 -7.86 -18.10 -13.51
N ASP A 40 -8.08 -18.87 -12.44
CA ASP A 40 -8.04 -20.34 -12.42
C ASP A 40 -9.22 -20.86 -11.58
N GLY A 41 -10.30 -21.26 -12.23
CA GLY A 41 -11.56 -21.65 -11.59
C GLY A 41 -12.16 -20.51 -10.76
N ASP A 42 -12.29 -20.74 -9.46
CA ASP A 42 -12.83 -19.79 -8.50
C ASP A 42 -11.76 -18.92 -7.81
N ASP A 43 -10.50 -19.03 -8.27
CA ASP A 43 -9.37 -18.29 -7.74
C ASP A 43 -8.70 -17.43 -8.82
N TYR A 44 -7.87 -16.49 -8.36
CA TYR A 44 -6.78 -15.88 -9.11
C TYR A 44 -5.46 -16.50 -8.68
N ILE A 45 -4.56 -16.76 -9.64
CA ILE A 45 -3.16 -17.08 -9.39
C ILE A 45 -2.38 -15.79 -9.52
N VAL A 46 -1.82 -15.32 -8.42
CA VAL A 46 -1.11 -14.03 -8.36
C VAL A 46 0.39 -14.27 -8.37
N ASN A 47 1.08 -13.58 -9.31
CA ASN A 47 2.53 -13.61 -9.46
C ASN A 47 3.08 -12.21 -9.63
N GLY A 48 4.16 -11.88 -8.91
CA GLY A 48 4.82 -10.58 -9.03
C GLY A 48 5.46 -10.10 -7.74
N GLN A 49 5.72 -8.79 -7.70
CA GLN A 49 6.41 -8.15 -6.57
C GLN A 49 5.83 -6.78 -6.30
N LYS A 50 5.61 -6.48 -5.02
CA LYS A 50 5.35 -5.13 -4.52
C LYS A 50 6.55 -4.63 -3.73
N ILE A 51 6.74 -3.30 -3.73
CA ILE A 51 7.85 -2.66 -3.01
C ILE A 51 7.35 -1.43 -2.24
N TRP A 52 8.14 -1.01 -1.26
CA TRP A 52 7.82 0.11 -0.37
C TRP A 52 6.55 -0.11 0.45
N THR A 53 6.16 -1.38 0.64
CA THR A 53 4.96 -1.75 1.38
C THR A 53 5.18 -1.52 2.88
N SER A 54 4.57 -0.47 3.41
CA SER A 54 4.67 -0.13 4.83
C SER A 54 4.09 -1.24 5.68
N THR A 55 4.81 -1.63 6.74
CA THR A 55 4.39 -2.58 7.78
C THR A 55 3.93 -3.96 7.28
N ALA A 56 4.26 -4.39 6.05
CA ALA A 56 3.86 -5.69 5.52
C ALA A 56 4.25 -6.88 6.41
N HIS A 57 5.37 -6.78 7.13
CA HIS A 57 5.84 -7.80 8.08
C HIS A 57 4.96 -7.96 9.33
N LYS A 58 3.98 -7.08 9.54
CA LYS A 58 3.02 -7.10 10.66
C LYS A 58 1.58 -7.21 10.19
N ALA A 59 1.32 -7.01 8.89
CA ALA A 59 -0.02 -6.98 8.35
C ALA A 59 -0.60 -8.39 8.22
N ASP A 60 -1.89 -8.53 8.50
CA ASP A 60 -2.66 -9.75 8.28
C ASP A 60 -3.12 -9.85 6.83
N TRP A 61 -3.42 -8.71 6.20
CA TRP A 61 -3.95 -8.60 4.86
C TRP A 61 -3.21 -7.55 4.05
N ILE A 62 -3.11 -7.78 2.74
CA ILE A 62 -2.67 -6.79 1.78
C ILE A 62 -3.80 -6.47 0.81
N PHE A 63 -4.08 -5.19 0.59
CA PHE A 63 -4.89 -4.79 -0.55
C PHE A 63 -3.97 -4.41 -1.71
N ALA A 64 -4.10 -5.13 -2.81
CA ALA A 64 -3.17 -5.05 -3.92
C ALA A 64 -3.84 -4.70 -5.25
N LEU A 65 -3.17 -3.86 -6.04
CA LEU A 65 -3.49 -3.67 -7.45
C LEU A 65 -2.74 -4.71 -8.27
N VAL A 66 -3.49 -5.42 -9.12
CA VAL A 66 -2.96 -6.51 -9.95
C VAL A 66 -3.40 -6.38 -11.39
N ARG A 67 -2.62 -6.92 -12.33
CA ARG A 67 -2.93 -6.98 -13.75
C ARG A 67 -3.78 -8.20 -14.05
N THR A 68 -5.07 -8.01 -14.29
CA THR A 68 -6.00 -9.07 -14.70
C THR A 68 -6.20 -9.15 -16.21
N ASP A 69 -6.04 -8.03 -16.93
CA ASP A 69 -6.05 -8.00 -18.40
C ASP A 69 -4.79 -7.28 -18.93
N PRO A 70 -3.78 -8.03 -19.42
CA PRO A 70 -2.57 -7.44 -20.02
C PRO A 70 -2.82 -6.82 -21.40
N ASN A 71 -3.92 -7.15 -22.07
CA ASN A 71 -4.26 -6.71 -23.43
C ASN A 71 -5.28 -5.57 -23.46
N ALA A 72 -5.65 -5.03 -22.31
CA ALA A 72 -6.58 -3.93 -22.22
C ALA A 72 -6.15 -2.72 -23.10
N PRO A 73 -7.08 -2.02 -23.76
CA PRO A 73 -6.76 -0.92 -24.68
C PRO A 73 -6.04 0.26 -23.99
N LYS A 74 -6.17 0.36 -22.67
CA LYS A 74 -5.41 1.30 -21.82
C LYS A 74 -4.92 0.54 -20.60
N ARG A 75 -3.67 0.81 -20.16
CA ARG A 75 -3.05 0.15 -19.00
C ARG A 75 -3.93 0.18 -17.75
N GLN A 76 -4.65 1.28 -17.53
CA GLN A 76 -5.55 1.46 -16.41
C GLN A 76 -6.77 0.51 -16.43
N MET A 77 -7.20 0.09 -17.60
CA MET A 77 -8.43 -0.70 -17.77
C MET A 77 -8.24 -2.19 -17.49
N GLY A 78 -7.01 -2.67 -17.36
CA GLY A 78 -6.71 -4.08 -17.09
C GLY A 78 -6.24 -4.32 -15.64
N ILE A 79 -6.62 -3.46 -14.70
CA ILE A 79 -6.20 -3.53 -13.30
C ILE A 79 -7.40 -3.88 -12.43
N SER A 80 -7.22 -4.86 -11.54
CA SER A 80 -8.18 -5.23 -10.50
C SER A 80 -7.60 -4.97 -9.10
N PHE A 81 -8.47 -4.95 -8.10
CA PHE A 81 -8.15 -4.70 -6.71
C PHE A 81 -8.47 -5.95 -5.90
N LEU A 82 -7.46 -6.57 -5.28
CA LEU A 82 -7.61 -7.80 -4.51
C LEU A 82 -7.28 -7.58 -3.04
N LEU A 83 -8.00 -8.28 -2.16
CA LEU A 83 -7.66 -8.47 -0.76
C LEU A 83 -7.01 -9.84 -0.60
N ILE A 84 -5.77 -9.87 -0.14
CA ILE A 84 -4.98 -11.09 -0.06
C ILE A 84 -4.57 -11.31 1.40
N ASP A 85 -4.85 -12.50 1.93
CA ASP A 85 -4.37 -12.91 3.26
C ASP A 85 -2.86 -13.09 3.21
N MET A 86 -2.11 -12.39 4.05
CA MET A 86 -0.64 -12.43 4.09
C MET A 86 -0.08 -13.77 4.54
N LYS A 87 -0.93 -14.67 5.06
CA LYS A 87 -0.57 -16.05 5.44
C LYS A 87 -0.73 -17.04 4.29
N THR A 88 -1.24 -16.60 3.12
CA THR A 88 -1.40 -17.48 1.95
C THR A 88 -0.04 -18.01 1.51
N PRO A 89 0.09 -19.32 1.23
CA PRO A 89 1.31 -19.91 0.68
C PRO A 89 1.76 -19.18 -0.60
N GLY A 90 3.09 -19.02 -0.77
CA GLY A 90 3.68 -18.32 -1.91
C GLY A 90 3.93 -16.83 -1.66
N ILE A 91 3.58 -16.29 -0.48
CA ILE A 91 3.90 -14.91 -0.10
C ILE A 91 5.21 -14.90 0.69
N THR A 92 6.15 -14.08 0.24
CA THR A 92 7.40 -13.79 0.96
C THR A 92 7.52 -12.30 1.22
N VAL A 93 7.78 -11.92 2.48
CA VAL A 93 8.00 -10.53 2.88
C VAL A 93 9.47 -10.34 3.22
N ARG A 94 10.12 -9.38 2.57
CA ARG A 94 11.51 -9.01 2.83
C ARG A 94 11.62 -7.55 3.25
N GLY A 95 12.19 -7.30 4.43
CA GLY A 95 12.38 -5.96 4.96
C GLY A 95 13.38 -5.14 4.16
N ILE A 96 13.07 -3.86 3.97
CA ILE A 96 14.02 -2.88 3.44
C ILE A 96 14.55 -2.07 4.60
N LYS A 97 15.87 -2.10 4.81
CA LYS A 97 16.53 -1.30 5.83
C LYS A 97 16.58 0.16 5.38
N THR A 98 16.00 1.05 6.16
CA THR A 98 15.99 2.49 5.90
C THR A 98 17.18 3.19 6.56
N ILE A 99 17.39 4.49 6.28
CA ILE A 99 18.58 5.24 6.76
C ILE A 99 18.67 5.31 8.29
N ASP A 100 17.52 5.18 8.97
CA ASP A 100 17.43 5.11 10.44
C ASP A 100 17.65 3.69 10.99
N GLU A 101 18.10 2.77 10.12
CA GLU A 101 18.35 1.36 10.39
C GLU A 101 17.10 0.53 10.75
N ALA A 102 15.90 1.13 10.72
CA ALA A 102 14.66 0.45 11.01
C ALA A 102 14.06 -0.23 9.76
N GLN A 103 13.11 -1.15 10.01
CA GLN A 103 12.33 -1.81 8.97
C GLN A 103 10.90 -1.23 8.95
N HIS A 104 10.70 -0.15 8.19
CA HIS A 104 9.39 0.48 8.04
C HIS A 104 8.65 -0.02 6.81
N VAL A 105 9.40 -0.34 5.76
CA VAL A 105 8.89 -0.73 4.44
C VAL A 105 9.48 -2.06 4.00
N ASN A 106 8.78 -2.73 3.09
CA ASN A 106 9.11 -4.10 2.69
C ASN A 106 8.93 -4.27 1.18
N GLU A 107 9.60 -5.30 0.65
CA GLU A 107 9.25 -5.98 -0.57
C GLU A 107 8.29 -7.12 -0.22
N VAL A 108 7.28 -7.34 -1.07
CA VAL A 108 6.35 -8.46 -0.95
C VAL A 108 6.34 -9.19 -2.28
N PHE A 109 6.72 -10.46 -2.24
CA PHE A 109 6.77 -11.34 -3.42
C PHE A 109 5.57 -12.28 -3.41
N PHE A 110 5.01 -12.50 -4.57
CA PHE A 110 3.92 -13.44 -4.82
C PHE A 110 4.38 -14.49 -5.83
N GLU A 111 4.37 -15.75 -5.44
CA GLU A 111 4.73 -16.89 -6.25
C GLU A 111 3.58 -17.90 -6.23
N ASP A 112 2.81 -17.95 -7.32
CA ASP A 112 1.60 -18.77 -7.50
C ASP A 112 0.59 -18.65 -6.34
N VAL A 113 0.42 -17.46 -5.81
CA VAL A 113 -0.48 -17.19 -4.68
C VAL A 113 -1.93 -17.31 -5.11
N ARG A 114 -2.67 -18.25 -4.50
CA ARG A 114 -4.10 -18.47 -4.76
C ARG A 114 -4.95 -17.50 -3.96
N VAL A 115 -5.77 -16.72 -4.66
CA VAL A 115 -6.65 -15.73 -4.05
C VAL A 115 -8.08 -15.94 -4.53
N PRO A 116 -9.04 -16.24 -3.66
CA PRO A 116 -10.43 -16.43 -4.06
C PRO A 116 -10.99 -15.21 -4.81
N ILE A 117 -11.78 -15.44 -5.85
CA ILE A 117 -12.45 -14.36 -6.62
C ILE A 117 -13.33 -13.51 -5.70
N SER A 118 -13.90 -14.10 -4.65
CA SER A 118 -14.67 -13.37 -3.64
C SER A 118 -13.88 -12.30 -2.88
N ASN A 119 -12.55 -12.37 -2.91
CA ASN A 119 -11.65 -11.37 -2.33
C ASN A 119 -11.36 -10.19 -3.27
N ARG A 120 -11.91 -10.20 -4.49
CA ARG A 120 -11.85 -9.03 -5.37
C ARG A 120 -12.77 -7.92 -4.85
N VAL A 121 -12.26 -6.72 -4.79
CA VAL A 121 -13.05 -5.52 -4.47
C VAL A 121 -13.73 -5.02 -5.73
N GLY A 122 -15.06 -5.02 -5.71
CA GLY A 122 -15.87 -4.54 -6.81
C GLY A 122 -15.74 -5.37 -8.11
N GLU A 123 -15.75 -4.70 -9.25
CA GLU A 123 -15.71 -5.32 -10.58
C GLU A 123 -14.27 -5.58 -11.04
N GLU A 124 -14.09 -6.66 -11.81
CA GLU A 124 -12.83 -6.97 -12.48
C GLU A 124 -12.44 -5.85 -13.45
N ASN A 125 -11.15 -5.54 -13.54
CA ASN A 125 -10.60 -4.49 -14.38
C ASN A 125 -11.04 -3.05 -14.01
N LYS A 126 -11.69 -2.85 -12.85
CA LYS A 126 -12.08 -1.54 -12.31
C LYS A 126 -11.21 -1.08 -11.13
N GLY A 127 -10.17 -1.81 -10.81
CA GLY A 127 -9.28 -1.51 -9.68
C GLY A 127 -8.64 -0.13 -9.74
N TRP A 128 -8.41 0.41 -10.95
CA TRP A 128 -7.88 1.76 -11.13
C TRP A 128 -8.81 2.85 -10.59
N ASP A 129 -10.12 2.70 -10.76
CA ASP A 129 -11.09 3.68 -10.28
C ASP A 129 -11.14 3.67 -8.74
N TYR A 130 -11.04 2.49 -8.13
CA TYR A 130 -10.97 2.34 -6.67
C TYR A 130 -9.66 2.93 -6.12
N ALA A 131 -8.53 2.70 -6.80
CA ALA A 131 -7.25 3.29 -6.45
C ALA A 131 -7.27 4.82 -6.52
N LYS A 132 -7.86 5.41 -7.58
CA LYS A 132 -8.00 6.87 -7.69
C LYS A 132 -8.81 7.47 -6.53
N PHE A 133 -9.90 6.80 -6.16
CA PHE A 133 -10.72 7.23 -5.03
C PHE A 133 -9.90 7.20 -3.73
N LEU A 134 -9.21 6.11 -3.45
CA LEU A 134 -8.36 5.97 -2.26
C LEU A 134 -7.26 7.03 -2.23
N LEU A 135 -6.46 7.14 -3.29
CA LEU A 135 -5.34 8.08 -3.38
C LEU A 135 -5.79 9.54 -3.29
N GLY A 136 -6.98 9.86 -3.80
CA GLY A 136 -7.59 11.19 -3.69
C GLY A 136 -7.84 11.58 -2.23
N ASN A 137 -8.34 10.66 -1.42
CA ASN A 137 -8.59 10.88 0.01
C ASN A 137 -7.28 10.86 0.84
N GLU A 138 -6.32 10.02 0.47
CA GLU A 138 -5.06 9.84 1.18
C GLU A 138 -4.17 11.10 1.15
N ARG A 139 -4.17 11.84 0.05
CA ARG A 139 -3.32 13.03 -0.17
C ARG A 139 -3.41 14.07 0.92
N THR A 140 -4.58 14.30 1.48
CA THR A 140 -4.79 15.28 2.55
C THR A 140 -4.19 14.83 3.88
N GLY A 141 -4.26 13.54 4.19
CA GLY A 141 -3.70 12.94 5.40
C GLY A 141 -2.16 12.95 5.41
N ILE A 142 -1.54 12.62 4.27
CA ILE A 142 -0.08 12.55 4.12
C ILE A 142 0.58 13.92 4.28
N ALA A 143 -0.07 15.00 3.89
CA ALA A 143 0.47 16.36 3.97
C ALA A 143 0.82 16.78 5.41
N ARG A 144 0.17 16.19 6.43
CA ARG A 144 0.44 16.41 7.88
C ARG A 144 0.67 17.88 8.27
N VAL A 145 -0.07 18.80 7.64
CA VAL A 145 0.10 20.25 7.81
C VAL A 145 0.02 20.68 9.28
N GLY A 146 -0.93 20.12 10.04
CA GLY A 146 -1.07 20.38 11.47
C GLY A 146 0.17 20.02 12.28
N LEU A 147 0.75 18.85 12.02
CA LEU A 147 1.96 18.38 12.69
C LEU A 147 3.18 19.24 12.33
N SER A 148 3.33 19.62 11.08
CA SER A 148 4.41 20.50 10.62
C SER A 148 4.33 21.87 11.30
N ARG A 149 3.13 22.43 11.38
CA ARG A 149 2.86 23.69 12.08
C ARG A 149 3.21 23.60 13.58
N GLN A 150 2.79 22.54 14.23
CA GLN A 150 3.11 22.28 15.65
C GLN A 150 4.62 22.22 15.88
N ARG A 151 5.35 21.48 15.04
CA ARG A 151 6.82 21.36 15.13
C ARG A 151 7.51 22.71 14.93
N LEU A 152 7.07 23.50 13.95
CA LEU A 152 7.61 24.83 13.69
C LEU A 152 7.38 25.77 14.90
N ASN A 153 6.18 25.78 15.47
CA ASN A 153 5.88 26.58 16.64
C ASN A 153 6.77 26.17 17.85
N ARG A 154 6.94 24.85 18.04
CA ARG A 154 7.83 24.35 19.09
C ARG A 154 9.29 24.77 18.88
N ALA A 155 9.79 24.74 17.66
CA ALA A 155 11.13 25.18 17.31
C ALA A 155 11.32 26.68 17.60
N ARG A 156 10.33 27.53 17.25
CA ARG A 156 10.33 28.97 17.60
C ARG A 156 10.41 29.19 19.11
N THR A 157 9.54 28.55 19.88
CA THR A 157 9.54 28.67 21.35
C THR A 157 10.86 28.23 21.98
N LEU A 158 11.51 27.21 21.41
CA LEU A 158 12.84 26.79 21.88
C LEU A 158 13.91 27.82 21.51
N ALA A 159 13.89 28.33 20.28
CA ALA A 159 14.85 29.34 19.84
C ALA A 159 14.78 30.63 20.69
N GLU A 160 13.57 31.07 21.09
CA GLU A 160 13.37 32.23 21.98
C GLU A 160 13.97 32.02 23.40
N LYS A 161 14.16 30.78 23.82
CA LYS A 161 14.71 30.42 25.14
C LYS A 161 16.22 30.15 25.12
N LEU A 162 16.82 30.01 23.96
CA LEU A 162 18.24 29.80 23.83
C LEU A 162 18.96 31.16 23.77
N PRO A 163 20.10 31.32 24.45
CA PRO A 163 20.91 32.51 24.31
C PRO A 163 21.31 32.66 22.84
N ALA A 164 21.22 33.89 22.32
CA ALA A 164 21.70 34.20 20.98
C ALA A 164 23.16 33.74 20.86
N PHE A 165 23.43 32.92 19.84
CA PHE A 165 24.81 32.57 19.50
C PHE A 165 25.45 33.83 18.90
N GLU A 166 26.05 34.67 19.73
CA GLU A 166 26.88 35.76 19.24
C GLU A 166 28.13 35.14 18.62
N GLY A 167 28.21 35.13 17.30
CA GLY A 167 29.42 34.79 16.56
C GLY A 167 29.36 33.69 15.49
N MET A 168 28.18 33.26 15.02
CA MET A 168 28.06 32.37 13.89
C MET A 168 27.24 32.99 12.75
N LEU A 169 27.78 33.98 12.08
CA LEU A 169 27.48 34.39 10.71
C LEU A 169 28.80 34.81 10.05
#